data_d63a54f3407465abf1a0906c3015fb75
#
_entry.id   d63a54f3407465abf1a0906c3015fb75
#
_cell.length_a   1.000
_cell.length_b   1.000
_cell.length_c   1.000
_cell.angle_alpha   90.00
_cell.angle_beta   90.00
_cell.angle_gamma   90.00
#
_symmetry.space_group_name_H-M   'P 1'
#
loop_
_entity.id
_entity.type
_entity.pdbx_description
1 polymer ?
#
loop_
_entity_poly.entity_id
_entity_poly.type
_entity_poly.pdbx_seq_one_letter_code
_entity_poly.pdbx_strand_id
1 'polypeptide(L)'
;MSAYNAGQRFGVLDIGPDGQISEFREKTQGDGNMINIGFMVCQPEFIDYIEGDDTVLEKAPLETVAKLGQLMAYKHNGFWQCMDTVREKETLEKMWATGQAPWKVWAD
;
A
#
# COMPACT_ATOMS: atom_id res chain seq x y z
N MET A 1 -3.87 -6.79 0.51
CA MET A 1 -3.04 -5.57 0.57
C MET A 1 -3.63 -4.53 -0.37
N SER A 2 -3.81 -3.32 0.09
CA SER A 2 -4.28 -2.23 -0.75
C SER A 2 -3.15 -1.72 -1.66
N ALA A 3 -3.50 -1.42 -2.91
CA ALA A 3 -2.55 -1.00 -3.92
C ALA A 3 -3.08 0.22 -4.68
N TYR A 4 -2.19 1.09 -5.09
CA TYR A 4 -2.53 2.33 -5.76
C TYR A 4 -1.43 2.71 -6.76
N ASN A 5 -1.82 3.32 -7.88
CA ASN A 5 -0.86 3.81 -8.85
C ASN A 5 -0.47 5.24 -8.50
N ALA A 6 0.64 5.39 -7.81
CA ALA A 6 1.13 6.69 -7.33
C ALA A 6 2.31 7.22 -8.16
N GLY A 7 2.52 6.68 -9.36
CA GLY A 7 3.65 7.05 -10.19
C GLY A 7 4.94 6.38 -9.72
N GLN A 8 6.03 7.13 -9.64
CA GLN A 8 7.36 6.53 -9.52
C GLN A 8 8.05 6.77 -8.18
N ARG A 9 7.31 7.04 -7.13
CA ARG A 9 7.91 7.44 -5.85
C ARG A 9 8.10 6.32 -4.85
N PHE A 10 7.36 5.23 -4.96
CA PHE A 10 7.25 4.18 -3.94
C PHE A 10 7.66 2.82 -4.47
N GLY A 11 7.78 1.85 -3.56
CA GLY A 11 8.00 0.45 -3.93
C GLY A 11 6.86 -0.10 -4.79
N VAL A 12 7.15 -1.10 -5.57
CA VAL A 12 6.27 -1.58 -6.64
C VAL A 12 5.78 -3.00 -6.37
N LEU A 13 4.53 -3.24 -6.74
CA LEU A 13 3.91 -4.57 -6.70
C LEU A 13 3.73 -5.10 -8.12
N ASP A 14 4.17 -6.32 -8.36
CA ASP A 14 3.83 -7.03 -9.59
C ASP A 14 2.54 -7.81 -9.38
N ILE A 15 1.48 -7.38 -10.04
CA ILE A 15 0.13 -7.90 -9.83
C ILE A 15 -0.33 -8.63 -11.09
N GLY A 16 -0.72 -9.89 -10.94
CA GLY A 16 -1.31 -10.68 -12.01
C GLY A 16 -2.74 -10.28 -12.32
N PRO A 17 -3.31 -10.85 -13.43
CA PRO A 17 -4.67 -10.48 -13.86
C PRO A 17 -5.75 -10.86 -12.85
N ASP A 18 -5.51 -11.82 -11.98
CA ASP A 18 -6.43 -12.25 -10.93
C ASP A 18 -6.28 -11.47 -9.62
N GLY A 19 -5.41 -10.46 -9.60
CA GLY A 19 -5.13 -9.68 -8.40
C GLY A 19 -4.07 -10.28 -7.49
N GLN A 20 -3.48 -11.40 -7.85
CA GLN A 20 -2.42 -12.02 -7.07
C GLN A 20 -1.12 -11.24 -7.20
N ILE A 21 -0.49 -10.92 -6.07
CA ILE A 21 0.81 -10.24 -6.08
C ILE A 21 1.90 -11.29 -6.18
N SER A 22 2.67 -11.26 -7.27
CA SER A 22 3.76 -12.21 -7.50
C SER A 22 5.08 -11.72 -6.92
N GLU A 23 5.28 -10.42 -6.83
CA GLU A 23 6.52 -9.85 -6.32
C GLU A 23 6.25 -8.53 -5.61
N PHE A 24 6.94 -8.33 -4.50
CA PHE A 24 6.99 -7.07 -3.77
C PHE A 24 8.44 -6.61 -3.79
N ARG A 25 8.73 -5.48 -4.43
CA ARG A 25 10.10 -5.00 -4.62
C ARG A 25 10.18 -3.48 -4.59
N GLU A 26 11.39 -2.99 -4.42
CA GLU A 26 11.63 -1.58 -4.56
C GLU A 26 11.47 -1.15 -6.02
N LYS A 27 11.10 0.10 -6.20
CA LYS A 27 10.93 0.67 -7.52
C LYS A 27 12.25 0.67 -8.29
N THR A 28 12.18 0.23 -9.54
CA THR A 28 13.27 0.38 -10.49
C THR A 28 12.81 1.25 -11.67
N GLN A 29 13.75 1.68 -12.48
CA GLN A 29 13.41 2.46 -13.66
C GLN A 29 12.47 1.67 -14.57
N GLY A 30 11.40 2.27 -15.01
CA GLY A 30 10.39 1.63 -15.83
C GLY A 30 9.20 1.09 -15.04
N ASP A 31 9.33 0.97 -13.74
CA ASP A 31 8.20 0.67 -12.88
C ASP A 31 7.34 1.92 -12.74
N GLY A 32 6.06 1.82 -12.94
CA GLY A 32 5.21 2.99 -12.84
C GLY A 32 3.84 2.60 -12.39
N ASN A 33 3.76 1.46 -11.75
CA ASN A 33 2.48 0.81 -11.54
C ASN A 33 2.02 0.92 -10.08
N MET A 34 1.36 -0.13 -9.63
CA MET A 34 0.72 -0.14 -8.31
C MET A 34 1.74 -0.25 -7.19
N ILE A 35 1.46 0.43 -6.11
CA ILE A 35 2.27 0.39 -4.89
C ILE A 35 1.41 -0.04 -3.71
N ASN A 36 2.08 -0.48 -2.65
CA ASN A 36 1.44 -0.75 -1.37
C ASN A 36 1.10 0.58 -0.67
N ILE A 37 -0.16 0.76 -0.29
CA ILE A 37 -0.61 1.97 0.41
C ILE A 37 -1.03 1.70 1.86
N GLY A 38 -0.62 0.58 2.42
CA GLY A 38 -0.56 0.36 3.85
C GLY A 38 -1.61 -0.54 4.46
N PHE A 39 -2.85 -0.51 4.00
CA PHE A 39 -3.90 -1.30 4.64
C PHE A 39 -3.85 -2.75 4.19
N MET A 40 -3.93 -3.66 5.16
CA MET A 40 -3.93 -5.10 4.90
C MET A 40 -4.93 -5.80 5.80
N VAL A 41 -5.57 -6.83 5.27
CA VAL A 41 -6.32 -7.81 6.07
C VAL A 41 -5.53 -9.10 5.99
N CYS A 42 -5.15 -9.64 7.15
CA CYS A 42 -4.28 -10.80 7.23
C CYS A 42 -4.97 -11.96 7.94
N GLN A 43 -4.72 -13.17 7.47
CA GLN A 43 -5.06 -14.35 8.26
C GLN A 43 -4.17 -14.39 9.50
N PRO A 44 -4.65 -14.96 10.62
CA PRO A 44 -3.84 -15.02 11.85
C PRO A 44 -2.47 -15.67 11.65
N GLU A 45 -2.39 -16.63 10.75
CA GLU A 45 -1.15 -17.38 10.46
C GLU A 45 -0.05 -16.50 9.87
N PHE A 46 -0.40 -15.32 9.36
CA PHE A 46 0.60 -14.41 8.82
C PHE A 46 1.64 -14.00 9.87
N ILE A 47 1.23 -13.95 11.13
CA ILE A 47 2.13 -13.61 12.25
C ILE A 47 3.31 -14.59 12.35
N ASP A 48 3.11 -15.84 11.92
CA ASP A 48 4.17 -16.86 11.97
C ASP A 48 5.37 -16.53 11.07
N TYR A 49 5.20 -15.62 10.12
CA TYR A 49 6.30 -15.16 9.26
C TYR A 49 7.11 -14.04 9.87
N ILE A 50 6.70 -13.52 11.02
CA ILE A 50 7.42 -12.48 11.74
C ILE A 50 8.28 -13.15 12.79
N GLU A 51 9.61 -13.09 12.60
CA GLU A 51 10.54 -13.82 13.47
C GLU A 51 10.83 -13.12 14.79
N GLY A 52 10.70 -11.80 14.83
CA GLY A 52 11.00 -11.04 16.05
C GLY A 52 10.79 -9.55 15.84
N ASP A 53 11.15 -8.79 16.84
CA ASP A 53 10.91 -7.34 16.86
C ASP A 53 11.70 -6.58 15.80
N ASP A 54 12.81 -7.14 15.33
CA ASP A 54 13.62 -6.52 14.29
C ASP A 54 13.17 -6.84 12.88
N THR A 55 12.11 -7.61 12.73
CA THR A 55 11.60 -8.02 11.42
C THR A 55 10.98 -6.83 10.69
N VAL A 56 11.43 -6.59 9.46
CA VAL A 56 10.83 -5.59 8.59
C VAL A 56 9.71 -6.25 7.79
N LEU A 57 8.48 -5.82 8.01
CA LEU A 57 7.29 -6.45 7.46
C LEU A 57 7.34 -6.54 5.92
N GLU A 58 7.82 -5.49 5.28
CA GLU A 58 7.87 -5.37 3.82
C GLU A 58 8.98 -6.20 3.19
N LYS A 59 9.84 -6.80 3.99
CA LYS A 59 10.90 -7.70 3.52
C LYS A 59 10.46 -9.15 3.63
N ALA A 60 11.08 -9.92 4.53
CA ALA A 60 10.86 -11.35 4.58
C ALA A 60 9.40 -11.78 4.69
N PRO A 61 8.58 -11.22 5.58
CA PRO A 61 7.20 -11.67 5.68
C PRO A 61 6.40 -11.49 4.40
N LEU A 62 6.37 -10.28 3.84
CA LEU A 62 5.59 -10.03 2.61
C LEU A 62 6.19 -10.70 1.39
N GLU A 63 7.51 -10.73 1.27
CA GLU A 63 8.16 -11.43 0.17
C GLU A 63 7.86 -12.92 0.19
N THR A 64 7.85 -13.52 1.36
CA THR A 64 7.58 -14.95 1.50
C THR A 64 6.15 -15.29 1.09
N VAL A 65 5.16 -14.55 1.62
CA VAL A 65 3.75 -14.85 1.26
C VAL A 65 3.46 -14.54 -0.20
N ALA A 66 4.16 -13.58 -0.80
CA ALA A 66 4.05 -13.33 -2.24
C ALA A 66 4.55 -14.53 -3.04
N LYS A 67 5.71 -15.07 -2.67
CA LYS A 67 6.27 -16.26 -3.34
C LYS A 67 5.38 -17.49 -3.18
N LEU A 68 4.67 -17.59 -2.06
CA LEU A 68 3.73 -18.69 -1.80
C LEU A 68 2.39 -18.51 -2.52
N GLY A 69 2.21 -17.42 -3.25
CA GLY A 69 0.95 -17.13 -3.93
C GLY A 69 -0.19 -16.75 -3.00
N GLN A 70 0.12 -16.28 -1.80
CA GLN A 70 -0.86 -15.98 -0.77
C GLN A 70 -1.09 -14.48 -0.55
N LEU A 71 -0.45 -13.63 -1.34
CA LEU A 71 -0.59 -12.19 -1.24
C LEU A 71 -1.47 -11.68 -2.37
N MET A 72 -2.61 -11.08 -2.00
CA MET A 72 -3.56 -10.55 -2.96
C MET A 72 -3.62 -9.02 -2.87
N ALA A 73 -3.93 -8.38 -3.98
CA ALA A 73 -4.08 -6.92 -4.04
C ALA A 73 -5.54 -6.53 -4.12
N TYR A 74 -5.91 -5.53 -3.34
CA TYR A 74 -7.11 -4.75 -3.57
C TYR A 74 -6.72 -3.44 -4.25
N LYS A 75 -7.12 -3.27 -5.50
CA LYS A 75 -6.76 -2.08 -6.28
C LYS A 75 -7.68 -0.92 -5.93
N HIS A 76 -7.13 0.07 -5.27
CA HIS A 76 -7.88 1.27 -4.91
C HIS A 76 -7.85 2.27 -6.08
N ASN A 77 -9.00 2.63 -6.58
CA ASN A 77 -9.14 3.56 -7.71
C ASN A 77 -9.65 4.94 -7.30
N GLY A 78 -9.93 5.15 -6.02
CA GLY A 78 -10.38 6.43 -5.49
C GLY A 78 -9.22 7.33 -5.07
N PHE A 79 -9.53 8.31 -4.24
CA PHE A 79 -8.53 9.22 -3.73
C PHE A 79 -7.58 8.53 -2.76
N TRP A 80 -6.31 8.86 -2.90
CA TRP A 80 -5.27 8.49 -1.93
C TRP A 80 -4.21 9.58 -1.87
N GLN A 81 -3.75 9.89 -0.67
CA GLN A 81 -2.65 10.82 -0.43
C GLN A 81 -1.87 10.36 0.78
N CYS A 82 -0.58 10.18 0.61
CA CYS A 82 0.28 9.88 1.75
C CYS A 82 0.51 11.14 2.60
N MET A 83 0.92 10.94 3.84
CA MET A 83 1.25 12.03 4.75
C MET A 83 2.58 11.74 5.44
N ASP A 84 3.65 11.83 4.65
CA ASP A 84 5.01 11.56 5.14
C ASP A 84 5.83 12.83 5.31
N THR A 85 5.33 13.95 4.81
CA THR A 85 6.01 15.25 4.88
C THR A 85 5.06 16.31 5.43
N VAL A 86 5.63 17.42 5.90
CA VAL A 86 4.85 18.57 6.36
C VAL A 86 3.98 19.13 5.23
N ARG A 87 4.50 19.20 4.02
CA ARG A 87 3.74 19.66 2.86
C ARG A 87 2.50 18.80 2.62
N GLU A 88 2.65 17.49 2.71
CA GLU A 88 1.53 16.58 2.53
C GLU A 88 0.48 16.75 3.62
N LYS A 89 0.91 16.93 4.87
CA LYS A 89 0.02 17.23 5.98
C LYS A 89 -0.77 18.51 5.72
N GLU A 90 -0.08 19.58 5.31
CA GLU A 90 -0.72 20.86 5.01
C GLU A 90 -1.73 20.75 3.87
N THR A 91 -1.42 19.97 2.85
CA THR A 91 -2.33 19.68 1.74
C THR A 91 -3.62 19.04 2.24
N LEU A 92 -3.50 18.01 3.09
CA LEU A 92 -4.67 17.33 3.65
C LEU A 92 -5.47 18.24 4.57
N GLU A 93 -4.81 19.03 5.40
CA GLU A 93 -5.50 19.99 6.27
C GLU A 93 -6.27 21.04 5.48
N LYS A 94 -5.72 21.50 4.38
CA LYS A 94 -6.40 22.45 3.51
C LYS A 94 -7.65 21.82 2.87
N MET A 95 -7.55 20.59 2.42
CA MET A 95 -8.71 19.88 1.89
C MET A 95 -9.82 19.76 2.93
N TRP A 96 -9.46 19.44 4.16
CA TRP A 96 -10.43 19.35 5.25
C TRP A 96 -11.07 20.69 5.54
N ALA A 97 -10.26 21.75 5.66
CA ALA A 97 -10.74 23.09 6.01
C ALA A 97 -11.65 23.70 4.93
N THR A 98 -11.44 23.34 3.66
CA THR A 98 -12.24 23.87 2.55
C THR A 98 -13.44 23.01 2.20
N GLY A 99 -13.70 21.94 2.96
CA GLY A 99 -14.81 21.02 2.69
C GLY A 99 -14.61 20.12 1.49
N GLN A 100 -13.38 20.00 1.00
CA GLN A 100 -13.04 19.23 -0.20
C GLN A 100 -12.29 17.94 0.13
N ALA A 101 -12.51 17.38 1.32
CA ALA A 101 -11.83 16.16 1.74
C ALA A 101 -12.54 14.93 1.16
N PRO A 102 -11.96 14.27 0.13
CA PRO A 102 -12.64 13.14 -0.51
C PRO A 102 -12.83 11.92 0.39
N TRP A 103 -12.03 11.82 1.46
CA TRP A 103 -12.15 10.72 2.42
C TRP A 103 -13.31 10.91 3.38
N LYS A 104 -13.86 12.10 3.50
CA LYS A 104 -15.00 12.34 4.37
C LYS A 104 -16.27 11.90 3.66
N VAL A 105 -16.73 10.71 3.97
CA VAL A 105 -17.91 10.12 3.33
C VAL A 105 -19.13 10.10 4.26
N TRP A 106 -18.96 10.57 5.48
CA TRP A 106 -20.04 10.63 6.47
C TRP A 106 -20.63 12.04 6.51
N ALA A 107 -21.88 12.13 6.93
CA ALA A 107 -22.54 13.41 7.22
C ALA A 107 -22.41 13.72 8.72
N ASP A 108 -22.17 14.98 9.05
CA ASP A 108 -22.14 15.44 10.44
C ASP A 108 -23.56 15.69 10.96
#